data_e21125174a2cda7f5985b1cf605b5cd5
#
_entry.id   e21125174a2cda7f5985b1cf605b5cd5
#
_cell.length_a   1.000
_cell.length_b   1.000
_cell.length_c   1.000
_cell.angle_alpha   90.00
_cell.angle_beta   90.00
_cell.angle_gamma   90.00
#
_symmetry.space_group_name_H-M   'P 1'
#
loop_
_entity.id
_entity.type
_entity.pdbx_description
1 polymer ?
#
loop_
_entity_poly.entity_id
_entity_poly.type
_entity_poly.pdbx_seq_one_letter_code
_entity_poly.pdbx_strand_id
1 'polypeptide(L)'
;MNSIFLRIYGGMLGVLVLVALLGVLTLHLVNAVRADQYREQLAHGTFTLMADNLRGMNDIERTRALAVWERLLGIPLTLETAEHAQLDGSARSRLSRGQVVVEQTGPHAARVFREVEPALSGNPSSGLLLTGEVRQISEQLARATIFLLLDELVRLPVDEQPARLETLRQSKGFGFDMRLIRLEKLDVDDDQRRRIDEGAGTRRHRRRRSRRGRTE
;
A
#
# COMPACT_ATOMS: atom_id res chain seq x y z
N MET A 1 -35.77 -40.00 37.19
CA MET A 1 -35.74 -40.14 35.72
C MET A 1 -35.09 -38.95 34.98
N ASN A 2 -34.79 -37.83 35.65
CA ASN A 2 -34.27 -36.63 34.97
C ASN A 2 -32.75 -36.63 34.62
N SER A 3 -31.96 -37.56 35.22
CA SER A 3 -30.50 -37.52 35.02
C SER A 3 -30.01 -38.00 33.64
N ILE A 4 -30.77 -38.91 33.01
CA ILE A 4 -30.39 -39.43 31.68
C ILE A 4 -30.66 -38.39 30.60
N PHE A 5 -31.81 -37.69 30.66
CA PHE A 5 -32.14 -36.60 29.76
C PHE A 5 -31.13 -35.47 29.88
N LEU A 6 -30.74 -35.07 31.10
CA LEU A 6 -29.75 -34.03 31.34
C LEU A 6 -28.38 -34.38 30.75
N ARG A 7 -27.95 -35.63 30.80
CA ARG A 7 -26.71 -36.11 30.24
C ARG A 7 -26.73 -36.09 28.71
N ILE A 8 -27.86 -36.52 28.10
CA ILE A 8 -27.98 -36.54 26.64
C ILE A 8 -28.05 -35.08 26.08
N TYR A 9 -28.93 -34.26 26.66
CA TYR A 9 -29.05 -32.86 26.25
C TYR A 9 -27.80 -32.04 26.53
N GLY A 10 -27.13 -32.25 27.69
CA GLY A 10 -25.88 -31.60 28.01
C GLY A 10 -24.74 -31.99 27.06
N GLY A 11 -24.68 -33.28 26.69
CA GLY A 11 -23.71 -33.73 25.68
C GLY A 11 -23.97 -33.13 24.28
N MET A 12 -25.22 -33.11 23.85
CA MET A 12 -25.60 -32.50 22.58
C MET A 12 -25.30 -31.00 22.54
N LEU A 13 -25.66 -30.27 23.60
CA LEU A 13 -25.37 -28.85 23.73
C LEU A 13 -23.86 -28.60 23.76
N GLY A 14 -23.10 -29.43 24.47
CA GLY A 14 -21.63 -29.33 24.52
C GLY A 14 -20.98 -29.48 23.14
N VAL A 15 -21.42 -30.46 22.36
CA VAL A 15 -20.95 -30.64 20.98
C VAL A 15 -21.31 -29.46 20.12
N LEU A 16 -22.53 -28.92 20.24
CA LEU A 16 -22.99 -27.79 19.45
C LEU A 16 -22.18 -26.52 19.78
N VAL A 17 -21.91 -26.25 21.04
CA VAL A 17 -21.05 -25.14 21.50
C VAL A 17 -19.61 -25.34 21.02
N LEU A 18 -19.08 -26.56 21.08
CA LEU A 18 -17.72 -26.84 20.58
C LEU A 18 -17.60 -26.56 19.06
N VAL A 19 -18.58 -27.02 18.28
CA VAL A 19 -18.61 -26.77 16.81
C VAL A 19 -18.74 -25.30 16.54
N ALA A 20 -19.57 -24.56 17.27
CA ALA A 20 -19.70 -23.11 17.10
C ALA A 20 -18.38 -22.39 17.42
N LEU A 21 -17.70 -22.75 18.52
CA LEU A 21 -16.40 -22.17 18.88
C LEU A 21 -15.32 -22.46 17.84
N LEU A 22 -15.26 -23.70 17.34
CA LEU A 22 -14.33 -24.06 16.27
C LEU A 22 -14.62 -23.26 14.97
N GLY A 23 -15.89 -23.08 14.64
CA GLY A 23 -16.29 -22.26 13.49
C GLY A 23 -15.84 -20.81 13.61
N VAL A 24 -16.08 -20.19 14.77
CA VAL A 24 -15.64 -18.81 15.05
C VAL A 24 -14.11 -18.70 15.01
N LEU A 25 -13.41 -19.65 15.63
CA LEU A 25 -11.95 -19.67 15.65
C LEU A 25 -11.38 -19.80 14.24
N THR A 26 -11.92 -20.71 13.43
CA THR A 26 -11.49 -20.89 12.04
C THR A 26 -11.72 -19.64 11.22
N LEU A 27 -12.88 -19.00 11.36
CA LEU A 27 -13.20 -17.76 10.65
C LEU A 27 -12.24 -16.63 11.05
N HIS A 28 -11.94 -16.53 12.34
CA HIS A 28 -11.00 -15.53 12.85
C HIS A 28 -9.60 -15.73 12.29
N LEU A 29 -9.09 -16.97 12.29
CA LEU A 29 -7.78 -17.30 11.75
C LEU A 29 -7.70 -17.01 10.24
N VAL A 30 -8.70 -17.40 9.46
CA VAL A 30 -8.75 -17.15 8.01
C VAL A 30 -8.78 -15.65 7.72
N ASN A 31 -9.54 -14.87 8.47
CA ASN A 31 -9.60 -13.43 8.30
C ASN A 31 -8.27 -12.75 8.67
N ALA A 32 -7.60 -13.19 9.72
CA ALA A 32 -6.30 -12.67 10.12
C ALA A 32 -5.24 -12.91 9.02
N VAL A 33 -5.14 -14.14 8.52
CA VAL A 33 -4.21 -14.49 7.43
C VAL A 33 -4.47 -13.68 6.16
N ARG A 34 -5.74 -13.52 5.77
CA ARG A 34 -6.11 -12.70 4.60
C ARG A 34 -5.75 -11.24 4.78
N ALA A 35 -5.96 -10.69 5.98
CA ALA A 35 -5.61 -9.31 6.28
C ALA A 35 -4.11 -9.06 6.17
N ASP A 36 -3.29 -9.98 6.66
CA ASP A 36 -1.83 -9.86 6.59
C ASP A 36 -1.31 -10.00 5.15
N GLN A 37 -1.83 -10.93 4.38
CA GLN A 37 -1.52 -11.06 2.96
C GLN A 37 -1.87 -9.78 2.16
N TYR A 38 -3.04 -9.21 2.42
CA TYR A 38 -3.47 -7.97 1.79
C TYR A 38 -2.53 -6.81 2.14
N ARG A 39 -2.11 -6.68 3.39
CA ARG A 39 -1.16 -5.66 3.85
C ARG A 39 0.19 -5.80 3.18
N GLU A 40 0.71 -7.03 3.07
CA GLU A 40 1.99 -7.30 2.43
C GLU A 40 1.94 -6.98 0.93
N GLN A 41 0.87 -7.37 0.22
CA GLN A 41 0.68 -7.05 -1.19
C GLN A 41 0.56 -5.55 -1.43
N LEU A 42 -0.17 -4.84 -0.57
CA LEU A 42 -0.31 -3.40 -0.65
C LEU A 42 1.04 -2.68 -0.43
N ALA A 43 1.80 -3.12 0.56
CA ALA A 43 3.15 -2.60 0.80
C ALA A 43 4.07 -2.88 -0.40
N HIS A 44 4.02 -4.11 -0.94
CA HIS A 44 4.80 -4.49 -2.10
C HIS A 44 4.49 -3.59 -3.31
N GLY A 45 3.23 -3.43 -3.68
CA GLY A 45 2.83 -2.60 -4.82
C GLY A 45 3.22 -1.13 -4.64
N THR A 46 2.91 -0.55 -3.47
CA THR A 46 3.17 0.87 -3.18
C THR A 46 4.67 1.19 -3.18
N PHE A 47 5.48 0.43 -2.44
CA PHE A 47 6.92 0.67 -2.36
C PHE A 47 7.65 0.36 -3.67
N THR A 48 7.13 -0.59 -4.45
CA THR A 48 7.66 -0.83 -5.81
C THR A 48 7.41 0.37 -6.72
N LEU A 49 6.20 0.95 -6.71
CA LEU A 49 5.91 2.17 -7.48
C LEU A 49 6.79 3.35 -7.03
N MET A 50 6.96 3.55 -5.73
CA MET A 50 7.83 4.61 -5.20
C MET A 50 9.28 4.42 -5.65
N ALA A 51 9.82 3.21 -5.50
CA ALA A 51 11.20 2.91 -5.87
C ALA A 51 11.45 3.08 -7.37
N ASP A 52 10.51 2.64 -8.22
CA ASP A 52 10.64 2.81 -9.67
C ASP A 52 10.59 4.28 -10.08
N ASN A 53 9.77 5.09 -9.43
CA ASN A 53 9.76 6.54 -9.66
C ASN A 53 11.08 7.21 -9.22
N LEU A 54 11.68 6.76 -8.12
CA LEU A 54 12.95 7.32 -7.63
C LEU A 54 14.16 6.91 -8.47
N ARG A 55 14.12 5.75 -9.13
CA ARG A 55 15.26 5.20 -9.89
C ARG A 55 15.74 6.12 -11.01
N GLY A 56 14.84 6.86 -11.65
CA GLY A 56 15.16 7.79 -12.73
C GLY A 56 15.49 9.21 -12.27
N MET A 57 15.49 9.50 -10.97
CA MET A 57 15.68 10.83 -10.40
C MET A 57 17.11 11.01 -9.89
N ASN A 58 17.62 12.27 -9.98
CA ASN A 58 18.85 12.65 -9.31
C ASN A 58 18.61 12.86 -7.79
N ASP A 59 19.67 13.02 -6.99
CA ASP A 59 19.58 13.09 -5.52
C ASP A 59 18.72 14.27 -5.02
N ILE A 60 18.78 15.42 -5.72
CA ILE A 60 17.97 16.59 -5.37
C ILE A 60 16.48 16.33 -5.64
N GLU A 61 16.18 15.68 -6.76
CA GLU A 61 14.83 15.29 -7.13
C GLU A 61 14.27 14.24 -6.17
N ARG A 62 15.08 13.24 -5.80
CA ARG A 62 14.72 12.21 -4.81
C ARG A 62 14.36 12.83 -3.48
N THR A 63 15.20 13.71 -2.96
CA THR A 63 14.95 14.42 -1.69
C THR A 63 13.65 15.22 -1.74
N ARG A 64 13.39 15.91 -2.83
CA ARG A 64 12.13 16.67 -3.02
C ARG A 64 10.91 15.74 -3.12
N ALA A 65 11.01 14.64 -3.86
CA ALA A 65 9.95 13.67 -4.02
C ALA A 65 9.59 13.03 -2.67
N LEU A 66 10.59 12.61 -1.90
CA LEU A 66 10.38 12.05 -0.56
C LEU A 66 9.71 13.05 0.38
N ALA A 67 10.16 14.29 0.44
CA ALA A 67 9.55 15.32 1.28
C ALA A 67 8.09 15.62 0.89
N VAL A 68 7.76 15.56 -0.40
CA VAL A 68 6.38 15.70 -0.88
C VAL A 68 5.53 14.50 -0.47
N TRP A 69 6.04 13.28 -0.69
CA TRP A 69 5.32 12.05 -0.34
C TRP A 69 5.14 11.92 1.17
N GLU A 70 6.16 12.18 1.98
CA GLU A 70 6.06 12.19 3.44
C GLU A 70 4.94 13.09 3.93
N ARG A 71 4.86 14.32 3.41
CA ARG A 71 3.82 15.29 3.77
C ARG A 71 2.42 14.85 3.32
N LEU A 72 2.30 14.26 2.13
CA LEU A 72 1.00 13.88 1.55
C LEU A 72 0.48 12.57 2.11
N LEU A 73 1.36 11.64 2.40
CA LEU A 73 1.01 10.28 2.80
C LEU A 73 1.06 10.10 4.32
N GLY A 74 1.75 10.98 5.03
CA GLY A 74 1.99 10.86 6.46
C GLY A 74 2.85 9.64 6.83
N ILE A 75 3.71 9.21 5.90
CA ILE A 75 4.64 8.09 6.07
C ILE A 75 6.04 8.68 6.10
N PRO A 76 6.80 8.61 7.22
CA PRO A 76 8.21 8.94 7.22
C PRO A 76 8.96 8.07 6.21
N LEU A 77 9.63 8.71 5.25
CA LEU A 77 10.34 8.05 4.17
C LEU A 77 11.81 8.48 4.17
N THR A 78 12.72 7.52 4.13
CA THR A 78 14.15 7.76 4.07
C THR A 78 14.81 6.95 2.97
N LEU A 79 15.91 7.47 2.42
CA LEU A 79 16.83 6.70 1.59
C LEU A 79 18.07 6.41 2.42
N GLU A 80 18.40 5.13 2.56
CA GLU A 80 19.54 4.68 3.33
C GLU A 80 20.28 3.57 2.59
N THR A 81 21.52 3.34 2.96
CA THR A 81 22.30 2.21 2.41
C THR A 81 21.91 0.92 3.13
N ALA A 82 22.05 -0.21 2.44
CA ALA A 82 21.75 -1.53 3.00
C ALA A 82 22.56 -1.86 4.28
N GLU A 83 23.66 -1.17 4.49
CA GLU A 83 24.50 -1.28 5.69
C GLU A 83 23.83 -0.62 6.90
N HIS A 84 23.25 0.56 6.73
CA HIS A 84 22.60 1.31 7.81
C HIS A 84 21.24 0.70 8.22
N ALA A 85 20.59 0.01 7.31
CA ALA A 85 19.27 -0.60 7.55
C ALA A 85 19.28 -1.78 8.55
N GLN A 86 20.49 -2.26 8.97
CA GLN A 86 20.66 -3.36 9.95
C GLN A 86 19.81 -4.61 9.67
N LEU A 87 19.59 -4.91 8.40
CA LEU A 87 18.76 -6.04 7.96
C LEU A 87 19.49 -7.37 8.19
N ASP A 88 18.72 -8.39 8.52
CA ASP A 88 19.24 -9.76 8.58
C ASP A 88 19.62 -10.31 7.19
N GLY A 89 20.33 -11.45 7.14
CA GLY A 89 20.77 -12.06 5.88
C GLY A 89 19.62 -12.49 4.99
N SER A 90 18.49 -12.89 5.57
CA SER A 90 17.29 -13.31 4.84
C SER A 90 16.59 -12.14 4.17
N ALA A 91 16.46 -11.03 4.88
CA ALA A 91 15.89 -9.79 4.38
C ALA A 91 16.75 -9.22 3.24
N ARG A 92 18.07 -9.19 3.39
CA ARG A 92 19.02 -8.79 2.33
C ARG A 92 18.86 -9.65 1.07
N SER A 93 18.77 -10.97 1.23
CA SER A 93 18.55 -11.89 0.11
C SER A 93 17.21 -11.68 -0.59
N ARG A 94 16.16 -11.28 0.12
CA ARG A 94 14.87 -10.91 -0.46
C ARG A 94 14.94 -9.59 -1.24
N LEU A 95 15.58 -8.57 -0.68
CA LEU A 95 15.80 -7.28 -1.33
C LEU A 95 16.61 -7.41 -2.62
N SER A 96 17.71 -8.18 -2.61
CA SER A 96 18.53 -8.39 -3.81
C SER A 96 17.80 -9.11 -4.95
N ARG A 97 16.74 -9.87 -4.62
CA ARG A 97 15.82 -10.46 -5.61
C ARG A 97 14.71 -9.48 -6.04
N GLY A 98 14.78 -8.23 -5.63
CA GLY A 98 13.79 -7.23 -5.95
C GLY A 98 12.47 -7.39 -5.20
N GLN A 99 12.47 -8.02 -4.04
CA GLN A 99 11.28 -8.15 -3.19
C GLN A 99 11.20 -6.97 -2.21
N VAL A 100 10.00 -6.66 -1.77
CA VAL A 100 9.78 -5.75 -0.63
C VAL A 100 9.91 -6.56 0.65
N VAL A 101 10.58 -6.00 1.64
CA VAL A 101 10.67 -6.58 2.98
C VAL A 101 9.81 -5.76 3.93
N VAL A 102 8.95 -6.43 4.66
CA VAL A 102 8.07 -5.82 5.67
C VAL A 102 8.45 -6.39 7.02
N GLU A 103 8.94 -5.55 7.91
CA GLU A 103 9.24 -5.88 9.30
C GLU A 103 8.16 -5.30 10.21
N GLN A 104 7.42 -6.14 10.88
CA GLN A 104 6.38 -5.70 11.80
C GLN A 104 7.02 -5.09 13.06
N THR A 105 6.73 -3.83 13.33
CA THR A 105 7.16 -3.11 14.53
C THR A 105 6.06 -2.98 15.59
N GLY A 106 4.83 -3.37 15.22
CA GLY A 106 3.67 -3.36 16.11
C GLY A 106 2.43 -3.99 15.46
N PRO A 107 1.29 -4.05 16.15
CA PRO A 107 0.07 -4.70 15.66
C PRO A 107 -0.45 -4.10 14.35
N HIS A 108 -0.22 -2.83 14.11
CA HIS A 108 -0.66 -2.09 12.91
C HIS A 108 0.48 -1.30 12.27
N ALA A 109 1.70 -1.43 12.79
CA ALA A 109 2.87 -0.68 12.36
C ALA A 109 3.92 -1.62 11.78
N ALA A 110 4.56 -1.18 10.71
CA ALA A 110 5.67 -1.90 10.09
C ALA A 110 6.70 -0.94 9.53
N ARG A 111 7.94 -1.42 9.44
CA ARG A 111 8.98 -0.83 8.63
C ARG A 111 9.06 -1.58 7.31
N VAL A 112 9.02 -0.85 6.22
CA VAL A 112 9.00 -1.41 4.87
C VAL A 112 10.25 -0.98 4.14
N PHE A 113 10.92 -1.94 3.49
CA PHE A 113 12.16 -1.73 2.76
C PHE A 113 12.01 -2.13 1.30
N ARG A 114 12.54 -1.34 0.39
CA ARG A 114 12.61 -1.64 -1.04
C ARG A 114 13.89 -1.11 -1.64
N GLU A 115 14.56 -1.93 -2.43
CA GLU A 115 15.74 -1.53 -3.19
C GLU A 115 15.36 -0.57 -4.33
N VAL A 116 15.99 0.59 -4.34
CA VAL A 116 15.88 1.61 -5.41
C VAL A 116 16.98 1.39 -6.42
N GLU A 117 18.21 1.27 -5.96
CA GLU A 117 19.37 0.98 -6.78
C GLU A 117 20.06 -0.29 -6.26
N PRO A 118 20.36 -1.24 -7.16
CA PRO A 118 21.05 -2.45 -6.76
C PRO A 118 22.47 -2.12 -6.29
N ALA A 119 22.96 -2.91 -5.37
CA ALA A 119 24.34 -2.84 -4.93
C ALA A 119 25.30 -3.06 -6.12
N LEU A 120 26.35 -2.28 -6.20
CA LEU A 120 27.39 -2.44 -7.21
C LEU A 120 28.08 -3.79 -7.03
N SER A 121 28.44 -4.44 -8.16
CA SER A 121 29.17 -5.70 -8.15
C SER A 121 30.46 -5.58 -7.34
N GLY A 122 30.55 -6.33 -6.24
CA GLY A 122 31.69 -6.30 -5.31
C GLY A 122 31.48 -5.55 -4.00
N ASN A 123 30.40 -4.77 -3.86
CA ASN A 123 30.05 -4.13 -2.59
C ASN A 123 28.55 -4.27 -2.29
N PRO A 124 28.11 -5.34 -1.62
CA PRO A 124 26.70 -5.58 -1.31
C PRO A 124 26.07 -4.51 -0.39
N SER A 125 26.88 -3.69 0.25
CA SER A 125 26.40 -2.61 1.13
C SER A 125 26.10 -1.30 0.41
N SER A 126 26.45 -1.17 -0.87
CA SER A 126 26.29 0.07 -1.66
C SER A 126 24.87 0.26 -2.22
N GLY A 127 23.99 -0.71 -2.10
CA GLY A 127 22.61 -0.61 -2.56
C GLY A 127 21.82 0.48 -1.83
N LEU A 128 21.06 1.26 -2.58
CA LEU A 128 20.20 2.31 -2.04
C LEU A 128 18.82 1.75 -1.75
N LEU A 129 18.38 1.85 -0.51
CA LEU A 129 17.09 1.36 -0.03
C LEU A 129 16.15 2.52 0.27
N LEU A 130 14.91 2.40 -0.18
CA LEU A 130 13.80 3.19 0.30
C LEU A 130 13.25 2.52 1.55
N THR A 131 13.25 3.24 2.66
CA THR A 131 12.69 2.79 3.94
C THR A 131 11.51 3.67 4.31
N GLY A 132 10.44 3.06 4.81
CA GLY A 132 9.27 3.76 5.27
C GLY A 132 8.72 3.19 6.56
N GLU A 133 8.40 4.07 7.52
CA GLU A 133 7.71 3.69 8.76
C GLU A 133 6.22 3.89 8.64
N VAL A 134 5.47 2.80 8.54
CA VAL A 134 4.02 2.80 8.35
C VAL A 134 3.34 2.47 9.67
N ARG A 135 2.58 3.41 10.22
CA ARG A 135 1.88 3.24 11.52
C ARG A 135 0.49 2.65 11.38
N GLN A 136 -0.16 2.89 10.25
CA GLN A 136 -1.48 2.37 9.90
C GLN A 136 -1.39 1.76 8.50
N ILE A 137 -0.85 0.54 8.41
CA ILE A 137 -0.43 -0.09 7.15
C ILE A 137 -1.53 -0.03 6.09
N SER A 138 -2.75 -0.48 6.40
CA SER A 138 -3.81 -0.57 5.39
C SER A 138 -4.26 0.79 4.88
N GLU A 139 -4.48 1.77 5.77
CA GLU A 139 -5.01 3.08 5.39
C GLU A 139 -3.96 3.96 4.69
N GLN A 140 -2.77 4.06 5.28
CA GLN A 140 -1.70 4.89 4.73
C GLN A 140 -1.22 4.35 3.38
N LEU A 141 -1.03 3.03 3.24
CA LEU A 141 -0.60 2.44 1.98
C LEU A 141 -1.70 2.50 0.91
N ALA A 142 -2.98 2.30 1.25
CA ALA A 142 -4.06 2.48 0.30
C ALA A 142 -4.12 3.91 -0.24
N ARG A 143 -4.00 4.91 0.64
CA ARG A 143 -3.93 6.32 0.26
C ARG A 143 -2.71 6.61 -0.62
N ALA A 144 -1.55 6.07 -0.26
CA ALA A 144 -0.32 6.20 -1.03
C ALA A 144 -0.46 5.59 -2.42
N THR A 145 -1.00 4.38 -2.51
CA THR A 145 -1.24 3.70 -3.79
C THR A 145 -2.12 4.53 -4.71
N ILE A 146 -3.27 5.00 -4.20
CA ILE A 146 -4.21 5.81 -4.98
C ILE A 146 -3.52 7.10 -5.45
N PHE A 147 -2.77 7.77 -4.59
CA PHE A 147 -2.07 9.00 -4.94
C PHE A 147 -1.04 8.78 -6.05
N LEU A 148 -0.18 7.77 -5.91
CA LEU A 148 0.86 7.46 -6.88
C LEU A 148 0.28 7.02 -8.23
N LEU A 149 -0.74 6.19 -8.22
CA LEU A 149 -1.44 5.77 -9.44
C LEU A 149 -2.09 6.96 -10.14
N LEU A 150 -2.76 7.83 -9.39
CA LEU A 150 -3.37 9.02 -9.97
C LEU A 150 -2.32 9.99 -10.55
N ASP A 151 -1.19 10.18 -9.88
CA ASP A 151 -0.12 11.03 -10.39
C ASP A 151 0.47 10.49 -11.69
N GLU A 152 0.62 9.18 -11.81
CA GLU A 152 1.09 8.53 -13.03
C GLU A 152 0.04 8.59 -14.15
N LEU A 153 -1.23 8.27 -13.85
CA LEU A 153 -2.29 8.24 -14.87
C LEU A 153 -2.64 9.63 -15.40
N VAL A 154 -2.63 10.66 -14.55
CA VAL A 154 -2.96 12.05 -14.97
C VAL A 154 -1.96 12.61 -16.01
N ARG A 155 -0.77 12.05 -16.09
CA ARG A 155 0.25 12.45 -17.11
C ARG A 155 -0.06 11.88 -18.49
N LEU A 156 -0.91 10.88 -18.60
CA LEU A 156 -1.27 10.20 -19.82
C LEU A 156 -2.58 10.73 -20.43
N PRO A 157 -2.76 10.64 -21.75
CA PRO A 157 -4.05 10.85 -22.40
C PRO A 157 -5.13 9.95 -21.80
N VAL A 158 -6.38 10.44 -21.82
CA VAL A 158 -7.51 9.74 -21.14
C VAL A 158 -7.77 8.36 -21.73
N ASP A 159 -7.56 8.20 -23.02
CA ASP A 159 -7.72 6.94 -23.77
C ASP A 159 -6.66 5.89 -23.44
N GLU A 160 -5.46 6.30 -23.01
CA GLU A 160 -4.37 5.41 -22.61
C GLU A 160 -4.41 4.98 -21.13
N GLN A 161 -5.11 5.75 -20.30
CA GLN A 161 -5.16 5.52 -18.84
C GLN A 161 -5.66 4.12 -18.45
N PRO A 162 -6.71 3.53 -19.07
CA PRO A 162 -7.18 2.19 -18.70
C PRO A 162 -6.15 1.10 -19.00
N ALA A 163 -5.48 1.17 -20.15
CA ALA A 163 -4.45 0.20 -20.52
C ALA A 163 -3.23 0.30 -19.59
N ARG A 164 -2.84 1.53 -19.22
CA ARG A 164 -1.74 1.74 -18.27
C ARG A 164 -2.09 1.23 -16.89
N LEU A 165 -3.31 1.49 -16.39
CA LEU A 165 -3.77 0.97 -15.11
C LEU A 165 -3.71 -0.56 -15.05
N GLU A 166 -4.14 -1.23 -16.13
CA GLU A 166 -4.09 -2.69 -16.21
C GLU A 166 -2.64 -3.21 -16.20
N THR A 167 -1.75 -2.55 -16.94
CA THR A 167 -0.32 -2.89 -16.93
C THR A 167 0.28 -2.74 -15.53
N LEU A 168 -0.04 -1.66 -14.82
CA LEU A 168 0.42 -1.42 -13.44
C LEU A 168 -0.15 -2.47 -12.48
N ARG A 169 -1.43 -2.81 -12.62
CA ARG A 169 -2.09 -3.84 -11.81
C ARG A 169 -1.38 -5.19 -11.94
N GLN A 170 -1.07 -5.60 -13.15
CA GLN A 170 -0.40 -6.88 -13.41
C GLN A 170 1.08 -6.88 -12.99
N SER A 171 1.80 -5.80 -13.28
CA SER A 171 3.25 -5.75 -13.05
C SER A 171 3.63 -5.48 -11.59
N LYS A 172 2.78 -4.79 -10.80
CA LYS A 172 3.12 -4.39 -9.43
C LYS A 172 2.49 -5.28 -8.36
N GLY A 173 1.58 -6.18 -8.73
CA GLY A 173 1.04 -7.19 -7.82
C GLY A 173 0.28 -6.62 -6.63
N PHE A 174 -0.58 -5.60 -6.84
CA PHE A 174 -1.34 -4.97 -5.76
C PHE A 174 -2.32 -5.89 -5.03
N GLY A 175 -2.66 -7.05 -5.60
CA GLY A 175 -3.54 -8.04 -4.97
C GLY A 175 -5.01 -7.63 -4.85
N PHE A 176 -5.40 -6.49 -5.40
CA PHE A 176 -6.79 -6.01 -5.42
C PHE A 176 -7.17 -5.47 -6.80
N ASP A 177 -8.47 -5.51 -7.08
CA ASP A 177 -9.02 -5.06 -8.36
C ASP A 177 -9.17 -3.53 -8.37
N MET A 178 -8.74 -2.89 -9.46
CA MET A 178 -8.83 -1.45 -9.65
C MET A 178 -9.46 -1.15 -10.98
N ARG A 179 -10.39 -0.20 -11.01
CA ARG A 179 -11.08 0.22 -12.23
C ARG A 179 -11.17 1.74 -12.30
N LEU A 180 -10.96 2.28 -13.49
CA LEU A 180 -11.31 3.67 -13.78
C LEU A 180 -12.80 3.72 -14.14
N ILE A 181 -13.57 4.45 -13.35
CA ILE A 181 -15.00 4.64 -13.57
C ILE A 181 -15.22 6.13 -13.87
N ARG A 182 -15.97 6.42 -14.94
CA ARG A 182 -16.40 7.79 -15.21
C ARG A 182 -17.36 8.25 -14.12
N LEU A 183 -17.19 9.48 -13.64
CA LEU A 183 -17.99 10.04 -12.56
C LEU A 183 -19.50 9.98 -12.86
N GLU A 184 -19.88 10.12 -14.13
CA GLU A 184 -21.27 10.04 -14.61
C GLU A 184 -21.90 8.65 -14.41
N LYS A 185 -21.06 7.59 -14.34
CA LYS A 185 -21.48 6.21 -14.14
C LYS A 185 -21.41 5.74 -12.69
N LEU A 186 -20.96 6.63 -11.81
CA LEU A 186 -20.85 6.34 -10.39
C LEU A 186 -22.19 6.69 -9.73
N ASP A 187 -22.84 5.70 -9.16
CA ASP A 187 -24.03 5.89 -8.31
C ASP A 187 -23.57 6.39 -6.94
N VAL A 188 -23.36 7.69 -6.85
CA VAL A 188 -22.94 8.39 -5.63
C VAL A 188 -24.03 9.33 -5.19
N ASP A 189 -24.27 9.37 -3.89
CA ASP A 189 -25.15 10.33 -3.24
C ASP A 189 -24.70 11.78 -3.54
N ASP A 190 -25.66 12.70 -3.60
CA ASP A 190 -25.41 14.10 -3.95
C ASP A 190 -24.37 14.77 -3.05
N ASP A 191 -24.29 14.40 -1.78
CA ASP A 191 -23.27 14.89 -0.86
C ASP A 191 -21.86 14.37 -1.19
N GLN A 192 -21.75 13.13 -1.64
CA GLN A 192 -20.48 12.55 -2.11
C GLN A 192 -20.06 13.20 -3.42
N ARG A 193 -20.99 13.46 -4.34
CA ARG A 193 -20.72 14.13 -5.61
C ARG A 193 -20.19 15.55 -5.39
N ARG A 194 -20.78 16.33 -4.47
CA ARG A 194 -20.27 17.65 -4.09
C ARG A 194 -18.84 17.61 -3.56
N ARG A 195 -18.53 16.68 -2.67
CA ARG A 195 -17.14 16.51 -2.13
C ARG A 195 -16.13 16.18 -3.22
N ILE A 196 -16.51 15.38 -4.21
CA ILE A 196 -15.66 15.04 -5.34
C ILE A 196 -15.42 16.26 -6.22
N ASP A 197 -16.48 17.03 -6.52
CA ASP A 197 -16.40 18.24 -7.33
C ASP A 197 -15.60 19.34 -6.64
N GLU A 198 -15.75 19.53 -5.33
CA GLU A 198 -14.95 20.44 -4.52
C GLU A 198 -13.46 20.03 -4.51
N GLY A 199 -13.17 18.74 -4.36
CA GLY A 199 -11.82 18.21 -4.46
C GLY A 199 -11.19 18.38 -5.84
N ALA A 200 -11.97 18.30 -6.91
CA ALA A 200 -11.54 18.54 -8.28
C ALA A 200 -11.37 20.05 -8.58
N GLY A 201 -12.22 20.90 -7.99
CA GLY A 201 -12.17 22.36 -8.16
C GLY A 201 -10.93 23.00 -7.55
N THR A 202 -10.48 22.55 -6.39
CA THR A 202 -9.26 23.04 -5.74
C THR A 202 -7.99 22.77 -6.58
N ARG A 203 -7.95 21.68 -7.36
CA ARG A 203 -6.83 21.37 -8.25
C ARG A 203 -6.80 22.27 -9.49
N ARG A 204 -7.95 22.69 -10.05
CA ARG A 204 -8.01 23.61 -11.22
C ARG A 204 -7.54 25.02 -10.86
N HIS A 205 -7.85 25.53 -9.68
CA HIS A 205 -7.39 26.85 -9.22
C HIS A 205 -5.87 26.91 -8.98
N ARG A 206 -5.26 25.83 -8.50
CA ARG A 206 -3.81 25.76 -8.28
C ARG A 206 -3.02 25.76 -9.60
N ARG A 207 -3.53 25.08 -10.64
CA ARG A 207 -2.91 25.10 -11.98
C ARG A 207 -3.00 26.45 -12.68
N ARG A 208 -4.06 27.22 -12.49
CA ARG A 208 -4.17 28.57 -13.07
C ARG A 208 -3.22 29.58 -12.41
N ARG A 209 -2.96 29.48 -11.11
CA ARG A 209 -1.98 30.35 -10.43
C ARG A 209 -0.54 30.06 -10.86
N SER A 210 -0.18 28.79 -11.07
CA SER A 210 1.16 28.40 -11.53
C SER A 210 1.47 28.88 -12.96
N ARG A 211 0.47 29.05 -13.83
CA ARG A 211 0.67 29.57 -15.18
C ARG A 211 0.78 31.09 -15.24
N ARG A 212 0.20 31.83 -14.31
CA ARG A 212 0.28 33.31 -14.29
C ARG A 212 1.58 33.86 -13.68
N GLY A 213 2.33 33.09 -12.91
CA GLY A 213 3.61 33.49 -12.33
C GLY A 213 4.83 33.24 -13.23
N ARG A 214 4.66 32.91 -14.51
CA ARG A 214 5.76 32.64 -15.45
C ARG A 214 5.86 33.61 -16.61
N THR A 215 5.15 34.72 -16.53
CA THR A 215 5.12 35.79 -17.57
C THR A 215 5.40 37.19 -17.00
N GLU A 216 6.24 37.27 -15.95
CA GLU A 216 6.88 38.51 -15.52
C GLU A 216 8.38 38.27 -15.35
#